data_503b3e6c9fccb18be52b5802514b25d8
#
_entry.id   503b3e6c9fccb18be52b5802514b25d8
#
_cell.length_a   1.000
_cell.length_b   1.000
_cell.length_c   1.000
_cell.angle_alpha   90.00
_cell.angle_beta   90.00
_cell.angle_gamma   90.00
#
_symmetry.space_group_name_H-M   'P 1'
#
loop_
_entity.id
_entity.type
_entity.pdbx_description
1 polymer ?
#
loop_
_entity_poly.entity_id
_entity_poly.type
_entity_poly.pdbx_seq_one_letter_code
_entity_poly.pdbx_strand_id
1 'polypeptide(L)'
;MAITKFDSLYAGHIDMDNIGYTGTPVNDRRFSNDELCTAFDKMTALAKYMDRSGYDTLWMAEHHFQPEGYECLPNIILLGVHLSHLTQNIHIGCGFNIAPMWHPLRLAEDWATADVLTNGRITFGVGRGYHTREIETFGAPLLDQDSNRELFEEQVEIIFKAFNNESFSHHGKNYTIPPKVPYRGYDLKEITLVPRPKSTPVECWQPIQSASDRAFDFMAKHGMKGIIGGGSSEGGAMDEIITKFQTAYQKSGYNVSLGENLSIGYHFYIADSKEKALTEAAGYYEENLKMFGPLRLVRALSDQQIEDMGDPSKAPHAGLPTIQDAEKSGGFLAGPADLIVEKLKALEEKYPGLDRVNVSLPMGTPQKVLLEQMQKFSEQVMPQFKNLTVSAD
;
A
#
# COMPACT_ATOMS: atom_id res chain seq x y z
N MET A 1 3.89 14.73 17.72
CA MET A 1 2.59 14.02 17.81
C MET A 1 2.91 12.60 18.22
N ALA A 2 1.97 11.86 18.79
CA ALA A 2 2.17 10.45 19.14
C ALA A 2 1.59 9.58 18.03
N ILE A 3 2.13 8.37 17.84
CA ILE A 3 1.49 7.36 17.00
C ILE A 3 0.15 7.00 17.62
N THR A 4 -0.92 7.26 16.91
CA THR A 4 -2.30 7.00 17.38
C THR A 4 -3.12 6.21 16.37
N LYS A 5 -2.64 6.08 15.13
CA LYS A 5 -3.30 5.41 14.02
C LYS A 5 -2.55 4.17 13.59
N PHE A 6 -3.27 3.08 13.46
CA PHE A 6 -2.73 1.78 13.07
C PHE A 6 -3.50 1.27 11.88
N ASP A 7 -2.78 1.11 10.78
CA ASP A 7 -3.31 0.60 9.53
C ASP A 7 -2.81 -0.82 9.26
N SER A 8 -3.42 -1.50 8.29
CA SER A 8 -2.85 -2.71 7.70
C SER A 8 -3.04 -2.69 6.19
N LEU A 9 -2.07 -3.25 5.47
CA LEU A 9 -2.17 -3.46 4.02
C LEU A 9 -2.33 -4.95 3.76
N TYR A 10 -3.29 -5.28 2.90
CA TYR A 10 -3.48 -6.63 2.40
C TYR A 10 -3.62 -6.61 0.87
N ALA A 11 -2.68 -7.26 0.18
CA ALA A 11 -2.60 -7.26 -1.28
C ALA A 11 -3.50 -8.29 -1.96
N GLY A 12 -4.18 -9.14 -1.19
CA GLY A 12 -5.12 -10.13 -1.74
C GLY A 12 -4.52 -11.51 -1.99
N HIS A 13 -3.52 -11.94 -1.23
CA HIS A 13 -2.99 -13.30 -1.35
C HIS A 13 -3.94 -14.33 -0.74
N ILE A 14 -4.05 -15.49 -1.38
CA ILE A 14 -4.78 -16.65 -0.85
C ILE A 14 -3.93 -17.40 0.19
N ASP A 15 -4.55 -18.38 0.87
CA ASP A 15 -3.78 -19.32 1.69
C ASP A 15 -3.01 -20.27 0.77
N MET A 16 -1.74 -20.50 1.07
CA MET A 16 -0.83 -21.29 0.22
C MET A 16 -0.11 -22.35 1.01
N ASP A 17 0.04 -23.52 0.40
CA ASP A 17 0.89 -24.60 0.89
C ASP A 17 2.29 -24.52 0.30
N ASN A 18 3.24 -25.27 0.87
CA ASN A 18 4.62 -25.39 0.40
C ASN A 18 5.27 -24.02 0.17
N ILE A 19 5.20 -23.15 1.17
CA ILE A 19 5.79 -21.81 1.17
C ILE A 19 7.29 -21.85 1.54
N GLY A 20 7.94 -20.70 1.38
CA GLY A 20 9.35 -20.51 1.69
C GLY A 20 10.29 -20.91 0.55
N TYR A 21 11.59 -20.76 0.76
CA TYR A 21 12.60 -20.98 -0.28
C TYR A 21 12.66 -22.41 -0.80
N THR A 22 12.34 -23.40 0.02
CA THR A 22 12.28 -24.82 -0.35
C THR A 22 10.92 -25.24 -0.91
N GLY A 23 9.94 -24.34 -0.88
CA GLY A 23 8.57 -24.60 -1.33
C GLY A 23 8.38 -24.47 -2.85
N THR A 24 7.13 -24.47 -3.27
CA THR A 24 6.75 -24.36 -4.70
C THR A 24 7.30 -23.05 -5.29
N PRO A 25 8.02 -23.09 -6.45
CA PRO A 25 8.42 -21.87 -7.15
C PRO A 25 7.23 -20.98 -7.50
N VAL A 26 7.46 -19.65 -7.46
CA VAL A 26 6.40 -18.67 -7.74
C VAL A 26 5.73 -18.92 -9.09
N ASN A 27 6.53 -19.14 -10.13
CA ASN A 27 6.04 -19.30 -11.49
C ASN A 27 5.33 -20.64 -11.73
N ASP A 28 5.45 -21.62 -10.83
CA ASP A 28 4.81 -22.93 -10.94
C ASP A 28 3.47 -22.98 -10.18
N ARG A 29 3.17 -21.95 -9.38
CA ARG A 29 1.88 -21.88 -8.68
C ARG A 29 0.75 -21.62 -9.67
N ARG A 30 -0.31 -22.43 -9.55
CA ARG A 30 -1.55 -22.26 -10.33
C ARG A 30 -2.72 -22.68 -9.45
N PHE A 31 -3.67 -21.80 -9.32
CA PHE A 31 -4.87 -22.03 -8.53
C PHE A 31 -6.12 -21.95 -9.40
N SER A 32 -7.14 -22.68 -9.02
CA SER A 32 -8.47 -22.61 -9.63
C SER A 32 -9.12 -21.26 -9.34
N ASN A 33 -10.12 -20.89 -10.13
CA ASN A 33 -10.87 -19.66 -9.89
C ASN A 33 -11.50 -19.62 -8.49
N ASP A 34 -12.01 -20.75 -8.00
CA ASP A 34 -12.64 -20.82 -6.68
C ASP A 34 -11.62 -20.60 -5.55
N GLU A 35 -10.41 -21.13 -5.68
CA GLU A 35 -9.32 -20.85 -4.73
C GLU A 35 -8.90 -19.37 -4.78
N LEU A 36 -8.75 -18.77 -5.96
CA LEU A 36 -8.41 -17.36 -6.11
C LEU A 36 -9.49 -16.44 -5.53
N CYS A 37 -10.76 -16.82 -5.62
CA CYS A 37 -11.86 -16.06 -5.03
C CYS A 37 -11.82 -16.02 -3.50
N THR A 38 -11.13 -16.95 -2.83
CA THR A 38 -10.98 -16.93 -1.35
C THR A 38 -10.24 -15.69 -0.84
N ALA A 39 -9.49 -15.00 -1.69
CA ALA A 39 -8.87 -13.71 -1.35
C ALA A 39 -9.89 -12.65 -0.91
N PHE A 40 -11.10 -12.66 -1.50
CA PHE A 40 -12.18 -11.74 -1.14
C PHE A 40 -12.82 -12.09 0.20
N ASP A 41 -12.96 -13.38 0.52
CA ASP A 41 -13.45 -13.84 1.84
C ASP A 41 -12.43 -13.47 2.93
N LYS A 42 -11.16 -13.69 2.67
CA LYS A 42 -10.06 -13.33 3.57
C LYS A 42 -10.01 -11.81 3.81
N MET A 43 -10.14 -11.00 2.75
CA MET A 43 -10.25 -9.54 2.87
C MET A 43 -11.47 -9.12 3.69
N THR A 44 -12.62 -9.75 3.47
CA THR A 44 -13.85 -9.47 4.21
C THR A 44 -13.71 -9.81 5.70
N ALA A 45 -13.10 -10.95 6.01
CA ALA A 45 -12.82 -11.34 7.39
C ALA A 45 -11.88 -10.36 8.10
N LEU A 46 -10.82 -9.93 7.40
CA LEU A 46 -9.87 -8.96 7.91
C LEU A 46 -10.52 -7.59 8.14
N ALA A 47 -11.30 -7.07 7.18
CA ALA A 47 -11.98 -5.79 7.29
C ALA A 47 -12.92 -5.75 8.51
N LYS A 48 -13.74 -6.79 8.70
CA LYS A 48 -14.63 -6.91 9.85
C LYS A 48 -13.88 -7.02 11.17
N TYR A 49 -12.74 -7.72 11.16
CA TYR A 49 -11.90 -7.82 12.35
C TYR A 49 -11.32 -6.46 12.71
N MET A 50 -10.68 -5.79 11.76
CA MET A 50 -10.04 -4.49 11.96
C MET A 50 -11.02 -3.41 12.41
N ASP A 51 -12.23 -3.37 11.83
CA ASP A 51 -13.29 -2.42 12.20
C ASP A 51 -13.65 -2.49 13.68
N ARG A 52 -13.92 -3.73 14.20
CA ARG A 52 -14.28 -3.93 15.60
C ARG A 52 -13.13 -3.81 16.60
N SER A 53 -11.89 -3.92 16.11
CA SER A 53 -10.68 -3.90 16.93
C SER A 53 -10.01 -2.53 16.97
N GLY A 54 -10.60 -1.52 16.30
CA GLY A 54 -10.15 -0.14 16.36
C GLY A 54 -8.91 0.18 15.54
N TYR A 55 -8.64 -0.57 14.47
CA TYR A 55 -7.70 -0.14 13.43
C TYR A 55 -8.27 1.04 12.66
N ASP A 56 -7.40 1.86 12.07
CA ASP A 56 -7.81 3.09 11.41
C ASP A 56 -8.11 2.87 9.92
N THR A 57 -7.21 2.23 9.18
CA THR A 57 -7.38 2.02 7.73
C THR A 57 -6.95 0.63 7.31
N LEU A 58 -7.79 -0.04 6.50
CA LEU A 58 -7.41 -1.22 5.74
C LEU A 58 -7.05 -0.80 4.31
N TRP A 59 -5.78 -0.93 3.96
CA TRP A 59 -5.27 -0.65 2.63
C TRP A 59 -5.36 -1.89 1.74
N MET A 60 -5.78 -1.70 0.49
CA MET A 60 -5.87 -2.73 -0.53
C MET A 60 -5.00 -2.36 -1.72
N ALA A 61 -4.31 -3.33 -2.32
CA ALA A 61 -3.51 -3.11 -3.52
C ALA A 61 -4.24 -3.59 -4.77
N GLU A 62 -4.19 -2.80 -5.86
CA GLU A 62 -4.73 -3.18 -7.17
C GLU A 62 -3.71 -3.99 -7.96
N HIS A 63 -4.07 -5.24 -8.29
CA HIS A 63 -3.24 -6.15 -9.07
C HIS A 63 -4.06 -7.02 -10.00
N HIS A 64 -3.46 -7.43 -11.12
CA HIS A 64 -4.16 -8.11 -12.21
C HIS A 64 -3.42 -9.36 -12.67
N PHE A 65 -4.19 -10.32 -13.21
CA PHE A 65 -3.66 -11.49 -13.92
C PHE A 65 -2.71 -12.36 -13.08
N GLN A 66 -3.01 -12.57 -11.79
CA GLN A 66 -2.18 -13.28 -10.82
C GLN A 66 -2.72 -14.70 -10.51
N PRO A 67 -2.67 -15.67 -11.46
CA PRO A 67 -3.11 -17.04 -11.22
C PRO A 67 -2.23 -17.77 -10.19
N GLU A 68 -1.11 -17.17 -9.82
CA GLU A 68 -0.19 -17.62 -8.79
C GLU A 68 -0.72 -17.36 -7.36
N GLY A 69 -1.82 -16.59 -7.21
CA GLY A 69 -2.52 -16.42 -5.94
C GLY A 69 -1.92 -15.40 -4.96
N TYR A 70 -0.95 -14.59 -5.39
CA TYR A 70 -0.29 -13.62 -4.49
C TYR A 70 -1.06 -12.30 -4.36
N GLU A 71 -1.64 -11.80 -5.44
CA GLU A 71 -2.25 -10.46 -5.50
C GLU A 71 -3.50 -10.53 -6.38
N CYS A 72 -4.65 -10.86 -5.76
CA CYS A 72 -5.86 -11.27 -6.48
C CYS A 72 -6.99 -10.21 -6.47
N LEU A 73 -6.66 -8.92 -6.26
CA LEU A 73 -7.65 -7.86 -6.13
C LEU A 73 -7.61 -6.87 -7.31
N PRO A 74 -8.37 -7.11 -8.40
CA PRO A 74 -8.26 -6.29 -9.61
C PRO A 74 -9.04 -4.97 -9.54
N ASN A 75 -9.97 -4.79 -8.63
CA ASN A 75 -10.73 -3.54 -8.48
C ASN A 75 -10.97 -3.22 -7.00
N ILE A 76 -10.07 -2.42 -6.45
CA ILE A 76 -10.10 -2.05 -5.04
C ILE A 76 -11.14 -0.97 -4.71
N ILE A 77 -11.60 -0.19 -5.68
CA ILE A 77 -12.68 0.79 -5.49
C ILE A 77 -14.01 0.04 -5.29
N LEU A 78 -14.33 -0.89 -6.18
CA LEU A 78 -15.55 -1.70 -6.07
C LEU A 78 -15.57 -2.53 -4.78
N LEU A 79 -14.43 -3.18 -4.46
CA LEU A 79 -14.27 -3.93 -3.22
C LEU A 79 -14.39 -3.00 -2.00
N GLY A 80 -13.83 -1.79 -2.05
CA GLY A 80 -13.93 -0.80 -0.98
C GLY A 80 -15.37 -0.39 -0.67
N VAL A 81 -16.19 -0.19 -1.70
CA VAL A 81 -17.65 0.06 -1.53
C VAL A 81 -18.32 -1.13 -0.84
N HIS A 82 -18.03 -2.37 -1.29
CA HIS A 82 -18.56 -3.58 -0.66
C HIS A 82 -18.18 -3.68 0.82
N LEU A 83 -16.89 -3.53 1.15
CA LEU A 83 -16.40 -3.63 2.52
C LEU A 83 -16.96 -2.53 3.42
N SER A 84 -17.16 -1.32 2.90
CA SER A 84 -17.73 -0.22 3.67
C SER A 84 -19.16 -0.51 4.15
N HIS A 85 -19.93 -1.31 3.41
CA HIS A 85 -21.27 -1.74 3.82
C HIS A 85 -21.25 -2.87 4.86
N LEU A 86 -20.11 -3.52 5.05
CA LEU A 86 -19.91 -4.60 6.02
C LEU A 86 -19.20 -4.13 7.30
N THR A 87 -18.79 -2.85 7.36
CA THR A 87 -18.03 -2.21 8.43
C THR A 87 -18.68 -0.87 8.80
N GLN A 88 -18.31 -0.29 9.94
CA GLN A 88 -18.92 0.95 10.43
C GLN A 88 -17.95 2.12 10.59
N ASN A 89 -16.73 1.86 11.06
CA ASN A 89 -15.79 2.90 11.48
C ASN A 89 -14.52 2.97 10.63
N ILE A 90 -13.99 1.79 10.25
CA ILE A 90 -12.72 1.69 9.56
C ILE A 90 -12.75 2.41 8.21
N HIS A 91 -11.67 3.10 7.88
CA HIS A 91 -11.43 3.60 6.54
C HIS A 91 -10.93 2.48 5.62
N ILE A 92 -11.33 2.51 4.37
CA ILE A 92 -10.89 1.58 3.33
C ILE A 92 -9.98 2.35 2.37
N GLY A 93 -8.70 1.99 2.37
CA GLY A 93 -7.69 2.69 1.59
C GLY A 93 -7.41 2.01 0.25
N CYS A 94 -7.40 2.79 -0.82
CA CYS A 94 -6.86 2.35 -2.12
C CYS A 94 -5.34 2.49 -2.08
N GLY A 95 -4.65 1.42 -1.79
CA GLY A 95 -3.22 1.43 -1.62
C GLY A 95 -2.48 0.46 -2.57
N PHE A 96 -2.51 0.67 -3.92
CA PHE A 96 -2.91 1.90 -4.62
C PHE A 96 -3.69 1.60 -5.88
N ASN A 97 -4.49 2.56 -6.38
CA ASN A 97 -4.97 2.52 -7.76
C ASN A 97 -3.78 2.78 -8.69
N ILE A 98 -3.57 1.92 -9.66
CA ILE A 98 -2.44 2.06 -10.60
C ILE A 98 -2.85 2.96 -11.76
N ALA A 99 -2.70 4.26 -11.56
CA ALA A 99 -3.22 5.26 -12.48
C ALA A 99 -2.89 5.02 -13.97
N PRO A 100 -1.66 4.56 -14.36
CA PRO A 100 -1.36 4.27 -15.75
C PRO A 100 -2.26 3.22 -16.43
N MET A 101 -2.91 2.35 -15.66
CA MET A 101 -3.85 1.35 -16.20
C MET A 101 -5.28 1.90 -16.39
N TRP A 102 -5.54 3.16 -15.97
CA TRP A 102 -6.85 3.78 -16.01
C TRP A 102 -6.91 4.95 -16.97
N HIS A 103 -8.09 5.21 -17.50
CA HIS A 103 -8.36 6.56 -18.00
C HIS A 103 -8.59 7.50 -16.81
N PRO A 104 -7.89 8.65 -16.69
CA PRO A 104 -7.91 9.48 -15.47
C PRO A 104 -9.31 9.97 -15.08
N LEU A 105 -10.17 10.26 -16.05
CA LEU A 105 -11.55 10.65 -15.78
C LEU A 105 -12.37 9.49 -15.21
N ARG A 106 -12.17 8.24 -15.71
CA ARG A 106 -12.87 7.09 -15.15
C ARG A 106 -12.43 6.80 -13.73
N LEU A 107 -11.14 6.85 -13.45
CA LEU A 107 -10.64 6.69 -12.09
C LEU A 107 -11.22 7.77 -11.15
N ALA A 108 -11.28 9.02 -11.61
CA ALA A 108 -11.85 10.11 -10.83
C ALA A 108 -13.35 9.94 -10.56
N GLU A 109 -14.14 9.57 -11.58
CA GLU A 109 -15.59 9.32 -11.44
C GLU A 109 -15.88 8.13 -10.52
N ASP A 110 -15.18 7.01 -10.72
CA ASP A 110 -15.41 5.78 -9.97
C ASP A 110 -15.05 6.00 -8.49
N TRP A 111 -13.93 6.68 -8.21
CA TRP A 111 -13.56 6.98 -6.83
C TRP A 111 -14.50 8.02 -6.20
N ALA A 112 -14.86 9.09 -6.89
CA ALA A 112 -15.81 10.08 -6.37
C ALA A 112 -17.19 9.46 -6.07
N THR A 113 -17.64 8.53 -6.92
CA THR A 113 -18.86 7.75 -6.68
C THR A 113 -18.70 6.88 -5.41
N ALA A 114 -17.57 6.21 -5.26
CA ALA A 114 -17.29 5.42 -4.07
C ALA A 114 -17.21 6.28 -2.80
N ASP A 115 -16.62 7.47 -2.85
CA ASP A 115 -16.57 8.41 -1.73
C ASP A 115 -17.98 8.80 -1.25
N VAL A 116 -18.89 9.07 -2.19
CA VAL A 116 -20.32 9.34 -1.87
C VAL A 116 -20.98 8.11 -1.25
N LEU A 117 -20.82 6.92 -1.85
CA LEU A 117 -21.47 5.68 -1.40
C LEU A 117 -20.95 5.19 -0.05
N THR A 118 -19.67 5.40 0.26
CA THR A 118 -19.04 5.03 1.52
C THR A 118 -19.17 6.10 2.61
N ASN A 119 -19.83 7.21 2.31
CA ASN A 119 -19.97 8.36 3.19
C ASN A 119 -18.60 8.94 3.65
N GLY A 120 -17.62 8.98 2.73
CA GLY A 120 -16.28 9.53 2.99
C GLY A 120 -15.31 8.55 3.67
N ARG A 121 -15.64 7.25 3.77
CA ARG A 121 -14.75 6.25 4.39
C ARG A 121 -13.80 5.55 3.41
N ILE A 122 -13.80 5.94 2.13
CA ILE A 122 -12.80 5.46 1.18
C ILE A 122 -11.68 6.49 1.05
N THR A 123 -10.43 6.04 1.17
CA THR A 123 -9.25 6.91 1.06
C THR A 123 -8.61 6.73 -0.32
N PHE A 124 -8.33 7.85 -1.00
CA PHE A 124 -7.72 7.82 -2.33
C PHE A 124 -6.23 7.57 -2.25
N GLY A 125 -5.73 6.69 -3.09
CA GLY A 125 -4.30 6.48 -3.26
C GLY A 125 -3.99 6.07 -4.69
N VAL A 126 -2.83 6.55 -5.19
CA VAL A 126 -2.38 6.33 -6.56
C VAL A 126 -0.94 5.83 -6.61
N GLY A 127 -0.67 4.91 -7.51
CA GLY A 127 0.63 4.35 -7.78
C GLY A 127 0.96 4.30 -9.27
N ARG A 128 2.25 4.12 -9.57
CA ARG A 128 2.75 3.94 -10.94
C ARG A 128 2.73 2.49 -11.40
N GLY A 129 2.63 1.56 -10.44
CA GLY A 129 2.75 0.14 -10.66
C GLY A 129 4.19 -0.36 -10.82
N TYR A 130 4.35 -1.69 -10.75
CA TYR A 130 5.64 -2.37 -10.84
C TYR A 130 5.58 -3.71 -11.60
N HIS A 131 4.39 -4.20 -11.92
CA HIS A 131 4.22 -5.42 -12.72
C HIS A 131 4.13 -5.12 -14.21
N THR A 132 5.12 -5.54 -14.97
CA THR A 132 5.09 -5.41 -16.44
C THR A 132 3.93 -6.17 -17.07
N ARG A 133 3.60 -7.38 -16.54
CA ARG A 133 2.44 -8.16 -16.98
C ARG A 133 1.14 -7.38 -16.92
N GLU A 134 0.95 -6.58 -15.88
CA GLU A 134 -0.27 -5.80 -15.68
C GLU A 134 -0.28 -4.57 -16.57
N ILE A 135 0.68 -3.69 -16.39
CA ILE A 135 0.70 -2.35 -16.96
C ILE A 135 0.83 -2.37 -18.47
N GLU A 136 1.76 -3.18 -19.01
CA GLU A 136 1.93 -3.33 -20.46
C GLU A 136 0.72 -4.01 -21.12
N THR A 137 0.05 -4.93 -20.43
CA THR A 137 -1.19 -5.57 -20.94
C THR A 137 -2.34 -4.56 -21.05
N PHE A 138 -2.42 -3.58 -20.16
CA PHE A 138 -3.38 -2.48 -20.28
C PHE A 138 -2.94 -1.39 -21.26
N GLY A 139 -1.79 -1.55 -21.92
CA GLY A 139 -1.30 -0.64 -22.94
C GLY A 139 -0.58 0.59 -22.40
N ALA A 140 -0.24 0.62 -21.12
CA ALA A 140 0.54 1.69 -20.53
C ALA A 140 2.04 1.33 -20.48
N PRO A 141 2.94 2.31 -20.65
CA PRO A 141 4.38 2.05 -20.67
C PRO A 141 4.91 1.85 -19.26
N LEU A 142 5.45 0.66 -18.95
CA LEU A 142 6.23 0.44 -17.73
C LEU A 142 7.70 0.18 -18.04
N LEU A 143 8.00 -0.49 -19.14
CA LEU A 143 9.38 -0.74 -19.58
C LEU A 143 10.12 0.57 -19.89
N ASP A 144 9.41 1.58 -20.37
CA ASP A 144 9.89 2.96 -20.45
C ASP A 144 9.49 3.72 -19.17
N GLN A 145 10.40 3.75 -18.20
CA GLN A 145 10.17 4.37 -16.88
C GLN A 145 9.91 5.87 -16.93
N ASP A 146 10.47 6.58 -17.90
CA ASP A 146 10.26 8.02 -18.07
C ASP A 146 8.87 8.30 -18.63
N SER A 147 8.48 7.59 -19.68
CA SER A 147 7.12 7.67 -20.23
C SER A 147 6.05 7.25 -19.22
N ASN A 148 6.30 6.21 -18.41
CA ASN A 148 5.39 5.81 -17.34
C ASN A 148 5.22 6.94 -16.30
N ARG A 149 6.32 7.58 -15.90
CA ARG A 149 6.28 8.69 -14.93
C ARG A 149 5.54 9.90 -15.48
N GLU A 150 5.82 10.29 -16.71
CA GLU A 150 5.13 11.42 -17.36
C GLU A 150 3.64 11.18 -17.50
N LEU A 151 3.25 9.97 -17.92
CA LEU A 151 1.84 9.57 -18.00
C LEU A 151 1.16 9.64 -16.63
N PHE A 152 1.78 9.06 -15.61
CA PHE A 152 1.28 9.07 -14.24
C PHE A 152 1.09 10.49 -13.70
N GLU A 153 2.10 11.36 -13.85
CA GLU A 153 2.05 12.73 -13.35
C GLU A 153 0.92 13.52 -14.06
N GLU A 154 0.77 13.38 -15.38
CA GLU A 154 -0.31 14.03 -16.13
C GLU A 154 -1.69 13.51 -15.71
N GLN A 155 -1.85 12.21 -15.50
CA GLN A 155 -3.11 11.60 -15.05
C GLN A 155 -3.52 12.09 -13.67
N VAL A 156 -2.58 12.14 -12.73
CA VAL A 156 -2.83 12.64 -11.37
C VAL A 156 -3.20 14.12 -11.40
N GLU A 157 -2.55 14.95 -12.22
CA GLU A 157 -2.95 16.35 -12.41
C GLU A 157 -4.38 16.51 -12.93
N ILE A 158 -4.78 15.66 -13.89
CA ILE A 158 -6.17 15.65 -14.41
C ILE A 158 -7.15 15.28 -13.30
N ILE A 159 -6.86 14.25 -12.52
CA ILE A 159 -7.69 13.79 -11.41
C ILE A 159 -7.86 14.89 -10.37
N PHE A 160 -6.78 15.57 -9.97
CA PHE A 160 -6.87 16.69 -9.02
C PHE A 160 -7.64 17.89 -9.59
N LYS A 161 -7.50 18.20 -10.88
CA LYS A 161 -8.36 19.21 -11.54
C LYS A 161 -9.83 18.82 -11.46
N ALA A 162 -10.15 17.56 -11.75
CA ALA A 162 -11.51 17.05 -11.69
C ALA A 162 -12.11 17.10 -10.27
N PHE A 163 -11.32 16.79 -9.24
CA PHE A 163 -11.77 16.82 -7.85
C PHE A 163 -11.96 18.25 -7.32
N ASN A 164 -11.05 19.15 -7.62
CA ASN A 164 -10.94 20.43 -6.95
C ASN A 164 -11.64 21.59 -7.67
N ASN A 165 -11.93 21.47 -8.98
CA ASN A 165 -12.59 22.54 -9.73
C ASN A 165 -14.05 22.17 -10.04
N GLU A 166 -14.91 23.18 -10.15
CA GLU A 166 -16.29 23.01 -10.58
C GLU A 166 -16.36 22.55 -12.04
N SER A 167 -15.57 23.19 -12.90
CA SER A 167 -15.32 22.75 -14.27
C SER A 167 -13.84 22.86 -14.60
N PHE A 168 -13.36 22.12 -15.57
CA PHE A 168 -11.96 22.14 -15.96
C PHE A 168 -11.75 21.72 -17.40
N SER A 169 -10.59 22.14 -17.93
CA SER A 169 -10.01 21.61 -19.16
C SER A 169 -8.54 21.21 -18.94
N HIS A 170 -8.05 20.36 -19.80
CA HIS A 170 -6.66 19.93 -19.79
C HIS A 170 -6.14 19.77 -21.22
N HIS A 171 -4.94 20.30 -21.47
CA HIS A 171 -4.22 20.17 -22.72
C HIS A 171 -2.77 19.76 -22.39
N GLY A 172 -2.51 18.47 -22.45
CA GLY A 172 -1.22 17.88 -22.11
C GLY A 172 -0.63 17.05 -23.23
N LYS A 173 0.38 16.27 -22.89
CA LYS A 173 1.09 15.41 -23.84
C LYS A 173 0.24 14.18 -24.23
N ASN A 174 -0.43 13.58 -23.27
CA ASN A 174 -1.19 12.34 -23.45
C ASN A 174 -2.69 12.59 -23.58
N TYR A 175 -3.21 13.69 -23.00
CA TYR A 175 -4.65 13.95 -22.93
C TYR A 175 -5.02 15.36 -23.37
N THR A 176 -6.12 15.46 -24.12
CA THR A 176 -6.84 16.72 -24.39
C THR A 176 -8.28 16.56 -23.90
N ILE A 177 -8.67 17.31 -22.86
CA ILE A 177 -9.94 17.17 -22.15
C ILE A 177 -10.60 18.56 -22.00
N PRO A 178 -11.81 18.77 -22.55
CA PRO A 178 -12.42 17.93 -23.58
C PRO A 178 -11.70 18.06 -24.91
N PRO A 179 -11.86 17.10 -25.84
CA PRO A 179 -11.45 17.32 -27.22
C PRO A 179 -12.37 18.37 -27.87
N LYS A 180 -11.93 18.94 -28.98
CA LYS A 180 -12.76 19.90 -29.73
C LYS A 180 -13.96 19.19 -30.34
N VAL A 181 -15.12 19.27 -29.68
CA VAL A 181 -16.37 18.64 -30.12
C VAL A 181 -17.54 19.58 -29.92
N PRO A 182 -18.52 19.59 -30.88
CA PRO A 182 -19.76 20.31 -30.69
C PRO A 182 -20.65 19.59 -29.69
N TYR A 183 -21.34 20.35 -28.85
CA TYR A 183 -22.31 19.83 -27.90
C TYR A 183 -23.49 20.78 -27.74
N ARG A 184 -24.72 20.31 -28.05
CA ARG A 184 -25.99 21.07 -27.91
C ARG A 184 -25.94 22.49 -28.49
N GLY A 185 -25.28 22.67 -29.67
CA GLY A 185 -25.21 23.93 -30.39
C GLY A 185 -24.07 24.88 -29.92
N TYR A 186 -23.15 24.42 -29.09
CA TYR A 186 -21.93 25.16 -28.73
C TYR A 186 -20.71 24.22 -28.77
N ASP A 187 -19.50 24.81 -28.79
CA ASP A 187 -18.26 24.06 -28.66
C ASP A 187 -18.00 23.76 -27.18
N LEU A 188 -17.80 22.48 -26.85
CA LEU A 188 -17.46 22.07 -25.50
C LEU A 188 -16.06 22.56 -25.12
N LYS A 189 -15.94 23.39 -24.09
CA LYS A 189 -14.67 23.98 -23.65
C LYS A 189 -14.16 23.40 -22.34
N GLU A 190 -15.06 22.98 -21.47
CA GLU A 190 -14.76 22.44 -20.15
C GLU A 190 -15.73 21.31 -19.84
N ILE A 191 -15.35 20.45 -18.90
CA ILE A 191 -16.22 19.40 -18.34
C ILE A 191 -16.29 19.53 -16.81
N THR A 192 -17.35 18.98 -16.22
CA THR A 192 -17.56 18.89 -14.78
C THR A 192 -17.61 17.42 -14.37
N LEU A 193 -16.86 17.06 -13.35
CA LEU A 193 -16.95 15.72 -12.75
C LEU A 193 -18.30 15.53 -12.04
N VAL A 194 -19.01 14.43 -12.32
CA VAL A 194 -20.30 14.13 -11.70
C VAL A 194 -20.36 12.64 -11.29
N PRO A 195 -20.51 12.34 -9.96
CA PRO A 195 -20.52 13.30 -8.86
C PRO A 195 -19.12 13.86 -8.58
N ARG A 196 -19.04 14.98 -7.89
CA ARG A 196 -17.80 15.43 -7.26
C ARG A 196 -17.59 14.70 -5.92
N PRO A 197 -16.36 14.57 -5.44
CA PRO A 197 -16.10 13.99 -4.12
C PRO A 197 -16.89 14.70 -3.02
N LYS A 198 -17.37 13.93 -2.04
CA LYS A 198 -17.95 14.45 -0.79
C LYS A 198 -16.85 14.98 0.10
N SER A 199 -15.72 14.30 0.16
CA SER A 199 -14.52 14.65 0.94
C SER A 199 -13.67 15.63 0.15
N THR A 200 -13.66 16.91 0.53
CA THR A 200 -12.86 17.96 -0.14
C THR A 200 -12.13 18.83 0.89
N PRO A 201 -10.82 19.08 0.73
CA PRO A 201 -9.95 18.54 -0.34
C PRO A 201 -9.78 17.04 -0.22
N VAL A 202 -9.60 16.34 -1.36
CA VAL A 202 -9.38 14.89 -1.36
C VAL A 202 -8.01 14.57 -0.79
N GLU A 203 -7.98 13.77 0.28
CA GLU A 203 -6.74 13.20 0.81
C GLU A 203 -6.22 12.13 -0.14
N CYS A 204 -5.00 12.29 -0.63
CA CYS A 204 -4.37 11.38 -1.58
C CYS A 204 -3.06 10.83 -1.04
N TRP A 205 -2.87 9.52 -1.18
CA TRP A 205 -1.68 8.80 -0.76
C TRP A 205 -0.91 8.22 -1.95
N GLN A 206 0.41 8.16 -1.82
CA GLN A 206 1.31 7.57 -2.82
C GLN A 206 2.36 6.66 -2.14
N PRO A 207 2.75 5.52 -2.77
CA PRO A 207 3.84 4.71 -2.25
C PRO A 207 5.18 5.41 -2.45
N ILE A 208 6.05 5.34 -1.45
CA ILE A 208 7.41 5.85 -1.50
C ILE A 208 8.38 4.68 -1.48
N GLN A 209 9.03 4.43 -2.62
CA GLN A 209 10.00 3.35 -2.80
C GLN A 209 11.46 3.82 -2.73
N SER A 210 11.71 5.11 -2.93
CA SER A 210 13.05 5.69 -2.96
C SER A 210 13.02 7.18 -2.62
N ALA A 211 14.18 7.73 -2.26
CA ALA A 211 14.38 9.15 -1.97
C ALA A 211 14.50 10.01 -3.25
N SER A 212 13.49 9.95 -4.13
CA SER A 212 13.45 10.68 -5.41
C SER A 212 12.97 12.11 -5.23
N ASP A 213 13.84 13.09 -5.48
CA ASP A 213 13.51 14.51 -5.36
C ASP A 213 12.33 14.88 -6.27
N ARG A 214 12.32 14.43 -7.55
CA ARG A 214 11.19 14.66 -8.49
C ARG A 214 9.86 14.13 -7.93
N ALA A 215 9.88 12.94 -7.32
CA ALA A 215 8.66 12.38 -6.75
C ALA A 215 8.18 13.21 -5.55
N PHE A 216 9.08 13.65 -4.68
CA PHE A 216 8.71 14.46 -3.52
C PHE A 216 8.26 15.86 -3.89
N ASP A 217 8.88 16.51 -4.89
CA ASP A 217 8.43 17.79 -5.40
C ASP A 217 7.02 17.68 -6.00
N PHE A 218 6.72 16.59 -6.74
CA PHE A 218 5.39 16.32 -7.26
C PHE A 218 4.37 16.07 -6.14
N MET A 219 4.71 15.25 -5.14
CA MET A 219 3.84 14.99 -3.98
C MET A 219 3.56 16.28 -3.21
N ALA A 220 4.59 17.09 -2.95
CA ALA A 220 4.46 18.36 -2.24
C ALA A 220 3.62 19.39 -3.01
N LYS A 221 3.77 19.48 -4.33
CA LYS A 221 2.95 20.33 -5.21
C LYS A 221 1.45 20.06 -5.02
N HIS A 222 1.07 18.80 -4.79
CA HIS A 222 -0.32 18.37 -4.68
C HIS A 222 -0.77 18.07 -3.25
N GLY A 223 0.08 18.27 -2.24
CA GLY A 223 -0.22 17.98 -0.84
C GLY A 223 -0.49 16.50 -0.56
N MET A 224 0.16 15.59 -1.32
CA MET A 224 -0.06 14.15 -1.21
C MET A 224 0.65 13.57 0.00
N LYS A 225 0.07 12.57 0.63
CA LYS A 225 0.67 11.81 1.73
C LYS A 225 1.44 10.60 1.21
N GLY A 226 2.36 10.07 2.03
CA GLY A 226 3.23 8.99 1.62
C GLY A 226 3.14 7.73 2.47
N ILE A 227 3.18 6.55 1.85
CA ILE A 227 3.38 5.28 2.54
C ILE A 227 4.78 4.76 2.20
N ILE A 228 5.63 4.59 3.22
CA ILE A 228 6.96 4.00 3.11
C ILE A 228 6.81 2.51 3.41
N GLY A 229 7.15 1.64 2.47
CA GLY A 229 7.12 0.19 2.68
C GLY A 229 8.22 -0.30 3.62
N GLY A 230 7.99 -1.43 4.29
CA GLY A 230 8.88 -2.02 5.29
C GLY A 230 10.32 -2.27 4.82
N GLY A 231 10.51 -2.66 3.55
CA GLY A 231 11.85 -2.83 2.96
C GLY A 231 12.65 -1.53 2.83
N SER A 232 11.99 -0.37 2.87
CA SER A 232 12.66 0.95 2.85
C SER A 232 13.10 1.42 4.23
N SER A 233 12.68 0.75 5.30
CA SER A 233 13.05 1.08 6.69
C SER A 233 14.45 0.60 7.07
N GLU A 234 15.09 -0.21 6.24
CA GLU A 234 16.41 -0.79 6.49
C GLU A 234 17.55 0.19 6.18
N GLY A 235 18.66 0.09 6.95
CA GLY A 235 19.96 0.67 6.62
C GLY A 235 20.00 2.19 6.53
N GLY A 236 19.12 2.94 7.22
CA GLY A 236 19.11 4.41 7.21
C GLY A 236 18.44 5.03 5.98
N ALA A 237 17.99 4.24 5.01
CA ALA A 237 17.28 4.72 3.81
C ALA A 237 15.98 5.43 4.19
N MET A 238 15.32 5.01 5.26
CA MET A 238 14.11 5.66 5.77
C MET A 238 14.38 7.07 6.26
N ASP A 239 15.51 7.31 6.96
CA ASP A 239 15.89 8.64 7.43
C ASP A 239 16.07 9.62 6.27
N GLU A 240 16.73 9.18 5.20
CA GLU A 240 16.93 9.97 3.99
C GLU A 240 15.57 10.30 3.33
N ILE A 241 14.70 9.31 3.18
CA ILE A 241 13.36 9.46 2.61
C ILE A 241 12.57 10.50 3.39
N ILE A 242 12.47 10.36 4.72
CA ILE A 242 11.67 11.23 5.58
C ILE A 242 12.21 12.66 5.58
N THR A 243 13.53 12.83 5.62
CA THR A 243 14.17 14.16 5.60
C THR A 243 13.97 14.86 4.26
N LYS A 244 14.14 14.15 3.15
CA LYS A 244 13.91 14.71 1.81
C LYS A 244 12.44 15.04 1.56
N PHE A 245 11.52 14.19 2.02
CA PHE A 245 10.08 14.44 1.94
C PHE A 245 9.72 15.73 2.69
N GLN A 246 10.13 15.87 3.96
CA GLN A 246 9.92 17.09 4.73
C GLN A 246 10.48 18.34 4.01
N THR A 247 11.71 18.23 3.48
CA THR A 247 12.37 19.32 2.76
C THR A 247 11.57 19.79 1.54
N ALA A 248 11.04 18.85 0.73
CA ALA A 248 10.21 19.17 -0.43
C ALA A 248 8.91 19.89 -0.03
N TYR A 249 8.26 19.43 1.05
CA TYR A 249 7.06 20.06 1.58
C TYR A 249 7.32 21.48 2.10
N GLN A 250 8.42 21.68 2.83
CA GLN A 250 8.81 23.01 3.32
C GLN A 250 9.14 23.98 2.15
N LYS A 251 9.81 23.51 1.10
CA LYS A 251 10.04 24.30 -0.12
C LYS A 251 8.74 24.70 -0.83
N SER A 252 7.72 23.87 -0.73
CA SER A 252 6.38 24.14 -1.29
C SER A 252 5.49 24.99 -0.35
N GLY A 253 6.02 25.47 0.77
CA GLY A 253 5.32 26.37 1.68
C GLY A 253 4.53 25.69 2.81
N TYR A 254 4.63 24.37 2.94
CA TYR A 254 4.00 23.65 4.05
C TYR A 254 4.89 23.68 5.30
N ASN A 255 4.28 23.89 6.45
CA ASN A 255 4.98 23.77 7.74
C ASN A 255 4.69 22.38 8.33
N VAL A 256 5.52 21.40 7.96
CA VAL A 256 5.38 20.00 8.37
C VAL A 256 6.50 19.58 9.30
N SER A 257 6.14 18.83 10.34
CA SER A 257 7.09 18.20 11.27
C SER A 257 7.73 16.96 10.62
N LEU A 258 8.88 16.52 11.14
CA LEU A 258 9.57 15.32 10.64
C LEU A 258 8.68 14.08 10.83
N GLY A 259 8.35 13.41 9.73
CA GLY A 259 7.44 12.24 9.70
C GLY A 259 5.96 12.56 9.48
N GLU A 260 5.56 13.85 9.49
CA GLU A 260 4.18 14.24 9.22
C GLU A 260 3.78 13.93 7.76
N ASN A 261 2.51 13.57 7.55
CA ASN A 261 1.97 13.12 6.26
C ASN A 261 2.59 11.80 5.72
N LEU A 262 3.20 11.03 6.61
CA LEU A 262 3.77 9.73 6.27
C LEU A 262 3.14 8.61 7.09
N SER A 263 3.07 7.42 6.50
CA SER A 263 2.83 6.15 7.18
C SER A 263 4.02 5.24 6.92
N ILE A 264 4.52 4.59 7.97
CA ILE A 264 5.66 3.66 7.86
C ILE A 264 5.13 2.24 8.00
N GLY A 265 5.42 1.39 7.02
CA GLY A 265 5.00 0.00 6.97
C GLY A 265 6.00 -0.94 7.61
N TYR A 266 5.50 -1.90 8.39
CA TYR A 266 6.28 -3.00 8.95
C TYR A 266 5.56 -4.33 8.79
N HIS A 267 6.31 -5.36 8.47
CA HIS A 267 5.87 -6.71 8.77
C HIS A 267 6.13 -7.01 10.25
N PHE A 268 5.25 -7.78 10.87
CA PHE A 268 5.40 -8.14 12.28
C PHE A 268 5.00 -9.58 12.57
N TYR A 269 5.46 -10.11 13.71
CA TYR A 269 4.99 -11.36 14.26
C TYR A 269 5.16 -11.40 15.79
N ILE A 270 4.07 -11.63 16.53
CA ILE A 270 4.04 -11.65 17.99
C ILE A 270 4.06 -13.08 18.50
N ALA A 271 5.05 -13.41 19.32
CA ALA A 271 5.17 -14.69 20.03
C ALA A 271 5.83 -14.48 21.40
N ASP A 272 5.89 -15.55 22.23
CA ASP A 272 6.43 -15.47 23.60
C ASP A 272 7.91 -15.12 23.67
N SER A 273 8.66 -15.38 22.58
CA SER A 273 10.06 -14.96 22.45
C SER A 273 10.36 -14.50 21.01
N LYS A 274 11.44 -13.76 20.85
CA LYS A 274 11.91 -13.32 19.53
C LYS A 274 12.29 -14.49 18.63
N GLU A 275 12.98 -15.48 19.17
CA GLU A 275 13.39 -16.69 18.45
C GLU A 275 12.18 -17.46 17.92
N LYS A 276 11.13 -17.60 18.75
CA LYS A 276 9.88 -18.25 18.37
C LYS A 276 9.19 -17.46 17.25
N ALA A 277 9.06 -16.14 17.38
CA ALA A 277 8.46 -15.28 16.36
C ALA A 277 9.18 -15.40 15.01
N LEU A 278 10.51 -15.32 15.00
CA LEU A 278 11.34 -15.47 13.80
C LEU A 278 11.21 -16.85 13.17
N THR A 279 11.15 -17.91 13.99
CA THR A 279 11.00 -19.29 13.51
C THR A 279 9.64 -19.52 12.86
N GLU A 280 8.55 -19.06 13.51
CA GLU A 280 7.19 -19.24 13.02
C GLU A 280 6.89 -18.40 11.76
N ALA A 281 7.51 -17.22 11.62
CA ALA A 281 7.28 -16.31 10.49
C ALA A 281 8.24 -16.54 9.32
N ALA A 282 9.31 -17.33 9.47
CA ALA A 282 10.38 -17.47 8.47
C ALA A 282 9.86 -17.85 7.09
N GLY A 283 9.01 -18.89 7.01
CA GLY A 283 8.47 -19.36 5.73
C GLY A 283 7.60 -18.31 5.02
N TYR A 284 6.84 -17.50 5.75
CA TYR A 284 6.05 -16.40 5.17
C TYR A 284 6.95 -15.28 4.66
N TYR A 285 8.00 -14.93 5.42
CA TYR A 285 8.99 -13.95 4.99
C TYR A 285 9.72 -14.38 3.72
N GLU A 286 10.15 -15.63 3.65
CA GLU A 286 10.80 -16.20 2.46
C GLU A 286 9.86 -16.23 1.25
N GLU A 287 8.57 -16.56 1.44
CA GLU A 287 7.57 -16.54 0.38
C GLU A 287 7.37 -15.13 -0.16
N ASN A 288 7.32 -14.13 0.73
CA ASN A 288 7.24 -12.73 0.36
C ASN A 288 8.46 -12.30 -0.50
N LEU A 289 9.66 -12.73 -0.12
CA LEU A 289 10.87 -12.44 -0.90
C LEU A 289 10.88 -13.14 -2.25
N LYS A 290 10.42 -14.38 -2.34
CA LYS A 290 10.29 -15.12 -3.61
C LYS A 290 9.40 -14.40 -4.60
N MET A 291 8.32 -13.78 -4.13
CA MET A 291 7.42 -13.01 -4.98
C MET A 291 8.05 -11.68 -5.43
N PHE A 292 8.64 -10.92 -4.52
CA PHE A 292 9.13 -9.57 -4.80
C PHE A 292 10.57 -9.50 -5.33
N GLY A 293 11.40 -10.51 -5.08
CA GLY A 293 12.79 -10.55 -5.52
C GLY A 293 12.93 -10.46 -7.04
N PRO A 294 12.25 -11.31 -7.84
CA PRO A 294 12.26 -11.25 -9.30
C PRO A 294 11.73 -9.93 -9.88
N LEU A 295 10.87 -9.23 -9.15
CA LEU A 295 10.35 -7.91 -9.51
C LEU A 295 11.33 -6.77 -9.15
N ARG A 296 12.51 -7.10 -8.61
CA ARG A 296 13.55 -6.16 -8.15
C ARG A 296 13.05 -5.15 -7.09
N LEU A 297 12.06 -5.56 -6.30
CA LEU A 297 11.55 -4.78 -5.17
C LEU A 297 12.29 -5.10 -3.86
N VAL A 298 13.05 -6.20 -3.83
CA VAL A 298 13.98 -6.52 -2.75
C VAL A 298 15.35 -5.93 -3.11
N ARG A 299 15.83 -5.03 -2.27
CA ARG A 299 17.10 -4.32 -2.52
C ARG A 299 18.31 -5.24 -2.37
N ALA A 300 19.37 -4.91 -3.08
CA ALA A 300 20.68 -5.54 -2.98
C ALA A 300 20.77 -7.04 -3.36
N LEU A 301 19.75 -7.59 -4.05
CA LEU A 301 19.88 -8.93 -4.63
C LEU A 301 20.66 -8.86 -5.95
N SER A 302 21.64 -9.77 -6.09
CA SER A 302 22.31 -10.00 -7.37
C SER A 302 21.40 -10.75 -8.35
N ASP A 303 21.72 -10.69 -9.65
CA ASP A 303 20.99 -11.43 -10.68
C ASP A 303 21.05 -12.95 -10.41
N GLN A 304 22.18 -13.46 -9.94
CA GLN A 304 22.33 -14.86 -9.58
C GLN A 304 21.43 -15.25 -8.39
N GLN A 305 21.33 -14.41 -7.37
CA GLN A 305 20.42 -14.67 -6.24
C GLN A 305 18.94 -14.67 -6.67
N ILE A 306 18.57 -13.78 -7.59
CA ILE A 306 17.22 -13.76 -8.16
C ILE A 306 16.93 -15.04 -8.96
N GLU A 307 17.88 -15.52 -9.74
CA GLU A 307 17.75 -16.77 -10.48
C GLU A 307 17.67 -17.98 -9.53
N ASP A 308 18.59 -18.08 -8.56
CA ASP A 308 18.63 -19.18 -7.62
C ASP A 308 17.41 -19.24 -6.68
N MET A 309 16.82 -18.09 -6.37
CA MET A 309 15.59 -17.99 -5.57
C MET A 309 14.40 -18.72 -6.22
N GLY A 310 14.38 -18.84 -7.54
CA GLY A 310 13.37 -19.57 -8.29
C GLY A 310 13.53 -21.09 -8.23
N ASP A 311 14.66 -21.61 -7.74
CA ASP A 311 14.97 -23.05 -7.70
C ASP A 311 15.06 -23.52 -6.22
N PRO A 312 14.09 -24.35 -5.73
CA PRO A 312 14.08 -24.83 -4.35
C PRO A 312 15.33 -25.60 -3.90
N SER A 313 16.09 -26.15 -4.85
CA SER A 313 17.35 -26.84 -4.56
C SER A 313 18.53 -25.88 -4.37
N LYS A 314 18.49 -24.69 -4.95
CA LYS A 314 19.54 -23.69 -4.93
C LYS A 314 19.27 -22.58 -3.88
N ALA A 315 18.02 -22.15 -3.76
CA ALA A 315 17.62 -21.04 -2.90
C ALA A 315 18.18 -21.12 -1.46
N PRO A 316 18.17 -22.28 -0.76
CA PRO A 316 18.76 -22.40 0.57
C PRO A 316 20.26 -22.12 0.66
N HIS A 317 20.97 -22.17 -0.47
CA HIS A 317 22.43 -22.01 -0.57
C HIS A 317 22.86 -20.72 -1.26
N ALA A 318 21.91 -19.91 -1.71
CA ALA A 318 22.16 -18.70 -2.50
C ALA A 318 22.51 -17.45 -1.65
N GLY A 319 22.62 -17.59 -0.31
CA GLY A 319 22.87 -16.45 0.57
C GLY A 319 21.77 -15.38 0.49
N LEU A 320 20.52 -15.81 0.39
CA LEU A 320 19.36 -14.92 0.34
C LEU A 320 19.13 -14.25 1.71
N PRO A 321 18.52 -13.05 1.74
CA PRO A 321 18.18 -12.39 2.98
C PRO A 321 17.30 -13.26 3.87
N THR A 322 17.57 -13.25 5.16
CA THR A 322 16.81 -13.98 6.16
C THR A 322 15.90 -13.04 6.96
N ILE A 323 14.88 -13.59 7.60
CA ILE A 323 14.03 -12.81 8.52
C ILE A 323 14.84 -12.26 9.70
N GLN A 324 15.93 -12.94 10.10
CA GLN A 324 16.86 -12.47 11.13
C GLN A 324 17.62 -11.21 10.67
N ASP A 325 18.01 -11.15 9.39
CA ASP A 325 18.62 -9.96 8.82
C ASP A 325 17.64 -8.78 8.79
N ALA A 326 16.40 -9.03 8.40
CA ALA A 326 15.34 -8.02 8.38
C ALA A 326 15.00 -7.51 9.79
N GLU A 327 14.92 -8.39 10.79
CA GLU A 327 14.71 -7.99 12.19
C GLU A 327 15.88 -7.14 12.70
N LYS A 328 17.11 -7.57 12.43
CA LYS A 328 18.32 -6.87 12.86
C LYS A 328 18.45 -5.47 12.24
N SER A 329 18.04 -5.32 10.99
CA SER A 329 18.03 -4.02 10.29
C SER A 329 16.83 -3.14 10.65
N GLY A 330 15.85 -3.67 11.39
CA GLY A 330 14.64 -2.97 11.81
C GLY A 330 13.49 -3.02 10.80
N GLY A 331 13.60 -3.83 9.75
CA GLY A 331 12.56 -4.01 8.73
C GLY A 331 11.45 -4.99 9.11
N PHE A 332 11.67 -5.80 10.17
CA PHE A 332 10.69 -6.76 10.67
C PHE A 332 10.55 -6.66 12.20
N LEU A 333 9.31 -6.56 12.69
CA LEU A 333 9.02 -6.48 14.13
C LEU A 333 8.68 -7.88 14.66
N ALA A 334 9.59 -8.51 15.40
CA ALA A 334 9.41 -9.86 15.91
C ALA A 334 9.63 -9.95 17.42
N GLY A 335 8.79 -10.73 18.11
CA GLY A 335 8.96 -11.06 19.53
C GLY A 335 7.73 -10.82 20.40
N PRO A 336 7.90 -10.71 21.72
CA PRO A 336 6.84 -10.32 22.63
C PRO A 336 6.30 -8.92 22.32
N ALA A 337 5.04 -8.66 22.64
CA ALA A 337 4.39 -7.38 22.35
C ALA A 337 5.14 -6.18 22.93
N ASP A 338 5.71 -6.31 24.14
CA ASP A 338 6.47 -5.24 24.79
C ASP A 338 7.69 -4.79 23.96
N LEU A 339 8.37 -5.72 23.29
CA LEU A 339 9.49 -5.41 22.41
C LEU A 339 9.02 -4.61 21.18
N ILE A 340 7.86 -4.96 20.62
CA ILE A 340 7.28 -4.22 19.49
C ILE A 340 6.86 -2.81 19.93
N VAL A 341 6.27 -2.68 21.12
CA VAL A 341 5.91 -1.38 21.72
C VAL A 341 7.15 -0.50 21.89
N GLU A 342 8.26 -1.06 22.42
CA GLU A 342 9.52 -0.34 22.58
C GLU A 342 10.04 0.21 21.23
N LYS A 343 10.06 -0.64 20.19
CA LYS A 343 10.51 -0.22 18.85
C LYS A 343 9.63 0.87 18.24
N LEU A 344 8.32 0.76 18.38
CA LEU A 344 7.39 1.78 17.86
C LEU A 344 7.46 3.09 18.66
N LYS A 345 7.74 3.06 19.99
CA LYS A 345 7.98 4.25 20.78
C LYS A 345 9.28 4.95 20.41
N ALA A 346 10.33 4.20 20.14
CA ALA A 346 11.58 4.76 19.62
C ALA A 346 11.39 5.44 18.26
N LEU A 347 10.51 4.89 17.41
CA LEU A 347 10.14 5.49 16.13
C LEU A 347 9.38 6.82 16.33
N GLU A 348 8.44 6.86 17.28
CA GLU A 348 7.68 8.04 17.66
C GLU A 348 8.58 9.19 18.15
N GLU A 349 9.58 8.86 18.97
CA GLU A 349 10.56 9.83 19.44
C GLU A 349 11.45 10.36 18.30
N LYS A 350 11.84 9.48 17.40
CA LYS A 350 12.70 9.82 16.25
C LYS A 350 11.99 10.71 15.23
N TYR A 351 10.69 10.50 15.00
CA TYR A 351 9.89 11.21 14.02
C TYR A 351 8.66 11.87 14.66
N PRO A 352 8.81 13.04 15.28
CA PRO A 352 7.78 13.67 16.12
C PRO A 352 6.51 14.07 15.37
N GLY A 353 6.52 14.08 14.04
CA GLY A 353 5.34 14.30 13.20
C GLY A 353 4.60 13.03 12.81
N LEU A 354 5.19 11.84 13.06
CA LEU A 354 4.60 10.56 12.67
C LEU A 354 3.42 10.22 13.59
N ASP A 355 2.22 10.16 13.04
CA ASP A 355 1.00 9.81 13.77
C ASP A 355 0.45 8.41 13.40
N ARG A 356 1.05 7.75 12.42
CA ARG A 356 0.50 6.55 11.77
C ARG A 356 1.57 5.53 11.42
N VAL A 357 1.27 4.25 11.68
CA VAL A 357 2.07 3.12 11.18
C VAL A 357 1.16 2.10 10.49
N ASN A 358 1.69 1.45 9.46
CA ASN A 358 1.03 0.37 8.75
C ASN A 358 1.68 -0.96 9.15
N VAL A 359 0.91 -1.87 9.76
CA VAL A 359 1.39 -3.17 10.22
C VAL A 359 0.70 -4.29 9.47
N SER A 360 1.48 -5.14 8.83
CA SER A 360 0.97 -6.22 7.99
C SER A 360 1.76 -7.51 8.20
N LEU A 361 1.25 -8.60 7.66
CA LEU A 361 1.96 -9.86 7.65
C LEU A 361 2.50 -10.14 6.24
N PRO A 362 3.62 -10.87 6.11
CA PRO A 362 4.15 -11.23 4.82
C PRO A 362 3.15 -12.04 3.98
N MET A 363 3.32 -12.01 2.67
CA MET A 363 2.55 -12.84 1.75
C MET A 363 2.69 -14.33 2.10
N GLY A 364 1.68 -15.12 1.78
CA GLY A 364 1.63 -16.53 2.14
C GLY A 364 1.17 -16.81 3.57
N THR A 365 0.97 -15.78 4.41
CA THR A 365 0.42 -15.97 5.76
C THR A 365 -1.04 -16.43 5.67
N PRO A 366 -1.42 -17.60 6.24
CA PRO A 366 -2.79 -18.07 6.20
C PRO A 366 -3.76 -17.16 6.97
N GLN A 367 -5.03 -17.13 6.54
CA GLN A 367 -6.07 -16.30 7.17
C GLN A 367 -6.14 -16.47 8.69
N LYS A 368 -6.06 -17.69 9.18
CA LYS A 368 -6.10 -17.98 10.62
C LYS A 368 -4.97 -17.28 11.37
N VAL A 369 -3.74 -17.40 10.85
CA VAL A 369 -2.54 -16.79 11.47
C VAL A 369 -2.62 -15.27 11.36
N LEU A 370 -3.03 -14.76 10.20
CA LEU A 370 -3.22 -13.32 9.97
C LEU A 370 -4.17 -12.72 11.01
N LEU A 371 -5.36 -13.29 11.20
CA LEU A 371 -6.33 -12.79 12.17
C LEU A 371 -5.83 -12.93 13.62
N GLU A 372 -5.14 -14.04 13.97
CA GLU A 372 -4.53 -14.23 15.28
C GLU A 372 -3.47 -13.16 15.59
N GLN A 373 -2.59 -12.87 14.63
CA GLN A 373 -1.55 -11.88 14.80
C GLN A 373 -2.13 -10.46 14.88
N MET A 374 -3.12 -10.14 14.05
CA MET A 374 -3.84 -8.87 14.14
C MET A 374 -4.55 -8.71 15.50
N GLN A 375 -5.07 -9.80 16.06
CA GLN A 375 -5.66 -9.81 17.40
C GLN A 375 -4.62 -9.51 18.48
N LYS A 376 -3.50 -10.22 18.48
CA LYS A 376 -2.40 -9.96 19.42
C LYS A 376 -1.94 -8.50 19.35
N PHE A 377 -1.82 -7.95 18.13
CA PHE A 377 -1.39 -6.55 17.95
C PHE A 377 -2.42 -5.57 18.52
N SER A 378 -3.72 -5.76 18.24
CA SER A 378 -4.77 -4.86 18.71
C SER A 378 -4.97 -4.93 20.22
N GLU A 379 -4.81 -6.10 20.84
CA GLU A 379 -5.02 -6.32 22.28
C GLU A 379 -3.78 -5.97 23.13
N GLN A 380 -2.57 -6.14 22.60
CA GLN A 380 -1.35 -6.05 23.39
C GLN A 380 -0.47 -4.84 23.03
N VAL A 381 -0.50 -4.37 21.77
CA VAL A 381 0.36 -3.26 21.31
C VAL A 381 -0.43 -1.95 21.22
N MET A 382 -1.53 -1.91 20.50
CA MET A 382 -2.29 -0.66 20.27
C MET A 382 -2.71 0.08 21.54
N PRO A 383 -3.10 -0.58 22.65
CA PRO A 383 -3.49 0.09 23.88
C PRO A 383 -2.37 0.93 24.53
N GLN A 384 -1.10 0.64 24.21
CA GLN A 384 0.05 1.37 24.73
C GLN A 384 0.27 2.74 24.06
N PHE A 385 -0.46 3.02 22.96
CA PHE A 385 -0.39 4.25 22.17
C PHE A 385 -1.71 5.02 22.17
N LYS A 386 -2.82 4.32 22.14
CA LYS A 386 -4.14 4.94 22.26
C LYS A 386 -4.43 5.13 23.75
N ASN A 387 -4.59 6.37 24.20
CA ASN A 387 -5.28 6.63 25.47
C ASN A 387 -6.74 6.20 25.27
N LEU A 388 -7.01 4.91 25.36
CA LEU A 388 -8.36 4.36 25.38
C LEU A 388 -8.99 4.84 26.70
N THR A 389 -9.70 5.97 26.66
CA THR A 389 -10.81 6.17 27.58
C THR A 389 -11.77 5.02 27.28
N VAL A 390 -11.63 3.94 28.02
CA VAL A 390 -12.66 2.91 28.11
C VAL A 390 -13.88 3.63 28.68
N SER A 391 -14.80 4.05 27.81
CA SER A 391 -16.17 4.28 28.25
C SER A 391 -16.71 2.90 28.61
N ALA A 392 -16.68 2.59 29.88
CA ALA A 392 -17.51 1.53 30.43
C ALA A 392 -18.96 1.99 30.25
N ASP A 393 -19.66 1.44 29.27
CA ASP A 393 -21.11 1.34 29.19
C ASP A 393 -21.51 -0.03 28.66
#